data_c9c3ee4c7f89ad93ec0426b631963ead
#
_entry.id   c9c3ee4c7f89ad93ec0426b631963ead
#
_cell.length_a   1.000
_cell.length_b   1.000
_cell.length_c   1.000
_cell.angle_alpha   90.00
_cell.angle_beta   90.00
_cell.angle_gamma   90.00
#
_symmetry.space_group_name_H-M   'P 1'
#
loop_
_entity.id
_entity.type
_entity.pdbx_description
1 polymer ?
#
loop_
_entity_poly.entity_id
_entity_poly.type
_entity_poly.pdbx_seq_one_letter_code
_entity_poly.pdbx_strand_id
1 'polypeptide(L)' 'PLTIAPDKMAAAALSVMEKHQPRPVTVLPVIDEAGVPVGIVHLTDLLRQGVV' A
#
# COMPACT_ATOMS: atom_id res chain seq x y z
N PRO A 1 -0.72 12.84 -1.06
CA PRO A 1 -1.23 11.55 -1.48
C PRO A 1 -0.85 10.44 -0.52
N LEU A 2 -1.67 9.40 -0.49
CA LEU A 2 -1.44 8.24 0.37
C LEU A 2 -0.34 7.37 -0.22
N THR A 3 0.68 7.07 0.57
CA THR A 3 1.83 6.25 0.14
C THR A 3 2.26 5.32 1.26
N ILE A 4 3.22 4.44 0.96
CA ILE A 4 3.81 3.55 1.93
C ILE A 4 5.32 3.42 1.67
N ALA A 5 6.10 3.20 2.73
CA ALA A 5 7.54 3.00 2.64
C ALA A 5 7.86 1.56 2.21
N PRO A 6 9.00 1.34 1.52
CA PRO A 6 9.35 0.00 1.01
C PRO A 6 9.56 -1.04 2.10
N ASP A 7 9.91 -0.62 3.31
CA ASP A 7 10.20 -1.55 4.41
C ASP A 7 8.94 -2.05 5.13
N LYS A 8 7.76 -1.59 4.72
CA LYS A 8 6.52 -2.01 5.35
C LYS A 8 6.04 -3.35 4.81
N MET A 9 5.49 -4.17 5.68
CA MET A 9 4.94 -5.47 5.31
C MET A 9 3.61 -5.31 4.59
N ALA A 10 3.24 -6.34 3.83
CA ALA A 10 1.99 -6.34 3.07
C ALA A 10 0.77 -6.12 3.95
N ALA A 11 0.76 -6.68 5.17
CA ALA A 11 -0.35 -6.49 6.11
C ALA A 11 -0.49 -5.00 6.51
N ALA A 12 0.64 -4.29 6.66
CA ALA A 12 0.62 -2.87 6.96
C ALA A 12 0.05 -2.07 5.79
N ALA A 13 0.42 -2.43 4.55
CA ALA A 13 -0.12 -1.80 3.35
C ALA A 13 -1.64 -1.99 3.27
N LEU A 14 -2.11 -3.19 3.53
CA LEU A 14 -3.54 -3.50 3.53
C LEU A 14 -4.28 -2.64 4.56
N SER A 15 -3.72 -2.53 5.77
CA SER A 15 -4.31 -1.71 6.83
C SER A 15 -4.44 -0.24 6.41
N VAL A 16 -3.39 0.31 5.80
CA VAL A 16 -3.40 1.69 5.30
C VAL A 16 -4.50 1.87 4.26
N MET A 17 -4.62 0.93 3.32
CA MET A 17 -5.63 0.98 2.27
C MET A 17 -7.05 0.97 2.84
N GLU A 18 -7.31 0.08 3.81
CA GLU A 18 -8.64 -0.10 4.37
C GLU A 18 -9.08 1.08 5.22
N LYS A 19 -8.14 1.74 5.91
CA LYS A 19 -8.46 2.83 6.84
C LYS A 19 -8.49 4.20 6.19
N HIS A 20 -8.21 4.30 4.92
CA HIS A 20 -8.22 5.58 4.22
C HIS A 20 -9.62 6.18 4.19
N GLN A 21 -9.72 7.48 4.49
CA GLN A 21 -10.98 8.23 4.46
C GLN A 21 -10.99 9.12 3.23
N PRO A 22 -12.15 9.38 2.62
CA PRO A 22 -13.52 8.94 3.01
C PRO A 22 -13.86 7.54 2.54
N ARG A 23 -13.02 6.91 1.73
CA ARG A 23 -13.23 5.53 1.29
C ARG A 23 -11.90 4.82 1.11
N PRO A 24 -11.88 3.49 1.21
CA PRO A 24 -10.65 2.73 1.02
C PRO A 24 -10.06 2.93 -0.36
N VAL A 25 -8.73 2.87 -0.45
CA VAL A 25 -8.02 2.89 -1.72
C VAL A 25 -7.61 1.46 -2.09
N THR A 26 -7.46 1.21 -3.39
CA THR A 26 -7.08 -0.11 -3.89
C THR A 26 -5.68 -0.14 -4.49
N VAL A 27 -5.04 1.04 -4.58
CA VAL A 27 -3.70 1.20 -5.12
C VAL A 27 -2.92 2.10 -4.18
N LEU A 28 -1.68 1.71 -3.87
CA LEU A 28 -0.85 2.44 -2.92
C LEU A 28 0.59 2.55 -3.47
N PRO A 29 1.05 3.75 -3.85
CA PRO A 29 2.42 3.94 -4.29
C PRO A 29 3.42 3.69 -3.16
N VAL A 30 4.53 3.05 -3.48
CA VAL A 30 5.63 2.81 -2.55
C VAL A 30 6.69 3.87 -2.79
N ILE A 31 6.98 4.67 -1.76
CA ILE A 31 7.89 5.82 -1.84
C ILE A 31 9.04 5.59 -0.87
N ASP A 32 10.28 5.75 -1.33
CA ASP A 32 11.46 5.60 -0.47
C ASP A 32 11.71 6.86 0.37
N GLU A 33 12.77 6.82 1.18
CA GLU A 33 13.10 7.92 2.09
C GLU A 33 13.41 9.23 1.36
N ALA A 34 13.89 9.14 0.12
CA ALA A 34 14.20 10.31 -0.68
C ALA A 34 12.96 10.87 -1.40
N GLY A 35 11.80 10.25 -1.23
CA GLY A 35 10.57 10.67 -1.88
C GLY A 35 10.44 10.15 -3.31
N VAL A 36 11.25 9.16 -3.69
CA VAL A 36 11.25 8.61 -5.05
C VAL A 36 10.32 7.40 -5.11
N PRO A 37 9.38 7.36 -6.07
CA PRO A 37 8.52 6.18 -6.24
C PRO A 37 9.34 4.97 -6.69
N VAL A 38 9.22 3.86 -5.97
CA VAL A 38 9.94 2.62 -6.27
C VAL A 38 9.02 1.48 -6.67
N GLY A 39 7.69 1.67 -6.55
CA GLY A 39 6.75 0.65 -6.96
C GLY A 39 5.32 1.03 -6.64
N ILE A 40 4.41 0.10 -6.89
CA ILE A 40 2.98 0.26 -6.62
C ILE A 40 2.46 -1.04 -6.01
N VAL A 41 1.64 -0.92 -4.96
CA VAL A 41 0.93 -2.04 -4.36
C VAL A 41 -0.52 -1.97 -4.78
N HIS A 42 -1.05 -3.05 -5.36
CA HIS A 42 -2.46 -3.19 -5.70
C HIS A 42 -3.14 -4.11 -4.70
N LEU A 43 -4.38 -3.77 -4.31
CA LEU A 43 -5.14 -4.63 -3.40
C LEU A 43 -5.29 -6.05 -3.96
N THR A 44 -5.52 -6.18 -5.26
CA THR A 44 -5.64 -7.50 -5.89
C THR A 44 -4.37 -8.34 -5.73
N ASP A 45 -3.20 -7.71 -5.74
CA ASP A 45 -1.94 -8.42 -5.53
C ASP A 45 -1.84 -8.95 -4.11
N LEU A 46 -2.27 -8.16 -3.11
CA LEU A 46 -2.29 -8.59 -1.71
C LEU A 46 -3.25 -9.75 -1.50
N LEU A 47 -4.42 -9.71 -2.13
CA LEU A 47 -5.39 -10.80 -2.07
C LEU A 47 -4.81 -12.08 -2.70
N ARG A 48 -4.12 -11.92 -3.83
CA ARG A 48 -3.49 -13.06 -4.53
C ARG A 48 -2.41 -13.71 -3.69
N GLN A 49 -1.70 -12.93 -2.89
CA GLN A 49 -0.65 -13.42 -2.00
C GLN A 49 -1.18 -14.03 -0.70
N GLY A 50 -2.49 -13.96 -0.49
CA GLY A 50 -3.09 -14.55 0.71
C GLY A 50 -2.93 -13.71 1.97
N VAL A 51 -2.77 -12.40 1.84
CA VAL A 51 -2.60 -11.49 2.97
C VAL A 51 -3.93 -11.29 3.72
N VAL A 52 -5.03 -11.54 3.03
CA VAL A 52 -6.37 -11.39 3.62
C VAL A 52 -7.03 -12.74 3.71
#